data_880b5f93dabf7e4863f063ddf088c58a
#
_entry.id   880b5f93dabf7e4863f063ddf088c58a
#
_cell.length_a   1.000
_cell.length_b   1.000
_cell.length_c   1.000
_cell.angle_alpha   90.00
_cell.angle_beta   90.00
_cell.angle_gamma   90.00
#
_symmetry.space_group_name_H-M   'P 1'
#
loop_
_entity.id
_entity.type
_entity.pdbx_description
1 polymer ?
#
loop_
_entity_poly.entity_id
_entity_poly.type
_entity_poly.pdbx_seq_one_letter_code
_entity_poly.pdbx_strand_id
1 'polypeptide(L)'
;FAGGAFRFVNVSGALQSAIAKVVKKYSNTIWVLIPLLTSIFTLICTVKGVNTFIPFAPILVVIAQAMGLDAIVGVGIILLGGAVGFSTGPLNGSTTTVAQELAGLPLYSGIGYRMVCLVVFAVVTNIYLVRYAMKIKKNPELSPMYGYTAGTQKSEEKSLDDFGPMTKTKSLILIIMAACLLVMVGGSLTFGWGMMDMAAIYIWMAVLMAITLRMSPNQAVNEFIAGMKTMLMAASIVCVAKAVSSILTAGTIIDTIIYGLSFILKAVPTILQGPAMYMINIVINIFITSGSGQAAVVIPIVAPLADMIGITRQTAVLAFNCGDGFCNYILPTSSALMGILSMGNVPYDRWMKFMWKLFLIWMVVGSVLMIIAQMIHFGPM
;
A
#
# COMPACT_ATOMS: atom_id res chain seq x y z
N PHE A 1 -11.62 -4.87 12.75
CA PHE A 1 -12.80 -3.96 12.73
C PHE A 1 -13.15 -3.54 11.29
N ALA A 2 -12.21 -3.21 10.42
CA ALA A 2 -12.47 -2.82 9.03
C ALA A 2 -13.35 -3.85 8.28
N GLY A 3 -12.95 -5.13 8.29
CA GLY A 3 -13.74 -6.20 7.66
C GLY A 3 -15.17 -6.29 8.17
N GLY A 4 -15.37 -6.11 9.50
CA GLY A 4 -16.67 -6.07 10.14
C GLY A 4 -17.55 -4.93 9.61
N ALA A 5 -17.01 -3.71 9.55
CA ALA A 5 -17.74 -2.55 9.07
C ALA A 5 -18.10 -2.64 7.57
N PHE A 6 -17.17 -3.12 6.73
CA PHE A 6 -17.44 -3.30 5.30
C PHE A 6 -18.43 -4.42 4.98
N ARG A 7 -18.64 -5.36 5.91
CA ARG A 7 -19.66 -6.39 5.75
C ARG A 7 -21.07 -5.79 5.56
N PHE A 8 -21.40 -4.72 6.29
CA PHE A 8 -22.69 -4.03 6.15
C PHE A 8 -22.88 -3.40 4.77
N VAL A 9 -21.82 -2.85 4.20
CA VAL A 9 -21.84 -2.31 2.83
C VAL A 9 -22.14 -3.42 1.81
N ASN A 10 -21.49 -4.58 1.98
CA ASN A 10 -21.68 -5.74 1.11
C ASN A 10 -23.10 -6.32 1.24
N VAL A 11 -23.58 -6.52 2.46
CA VAL A 11 -24.94 -7.07 2.73
C VAL A 11 -26.02 -6.15 2.18
N SER A 12 -25.82 -4.84 2.22
CA SER A 12 -26.80 -3.88 1.68
C SER A 12 -26.94 -3.89 0.15
N GLY A 13 -25.94 -4.45 -0.56
CA GLY A 13 -25.86 -4.36 -2.02
C GLY A 13 -25.64 -2.92 -2.54
N ALA A 14 -25.35 -1.97 -1.65
CA ALA A 14 -25.21 -0.56 -1.99
C ALA A 14 -24.02 -0.33 -2.95
N LEU A 15 -22.92 -1.00 -2.68
CA LEU A 15 -21.70 -0.92 -3.48
C LEU A 15 -21.96 -1.44 -4.90
N GLN A 16 -22.58 -2.63 -5.01
CA GLN A 16 -22.89 -3.27 -6.28
C GLN A 16 -23.81 -2.40 -7.16
N SER A 17 -24.85 -1.79 -6.55
CA SER A 17 -25.75 -0.87 -7.28
C SER A 17 -25.03 0.42 -7.75
N ALA A 18 -24.11 0.97 -6.93
CA ALA A 18 -23.32 2.12 -7.33
C ALA A 18 -22.40 1.80 -8.52
N ILE A 19 -21.83 0.62 -8.51
CA ILE A 19 -20.92 0.13 -9.54
C ILE A 19 -21.65 -0.05 -10.86
N ALA A 20 -22.81 -0.72 -10.86
CA ALA A 20 -23.62 -0.88 -12.06
C ALA A 20 -23.86 0.48 -12.75
N LYS A 21 -24.06 1.54 -11.96
CA LYS A 21 -24.25 2.90 -12.46
C LYS A 21 -22.96 3.50 -13.04
N VAL A 22 -21.80 3.28 -12.40
CA VAL A 22 -20.49 3.77 -12.84
C VAL A 22 -20.04 3.05 -14.11
N VAL A 23 -20.25 1.74 -14.20
CA VAL A 23 -19.90 0.93 -15.38
C VAL A 23 -20.64 1.40 -16.62
N LYS A 24 -21.96 1.59 -16.52
CA LYS A 24 -22.75 2.10 -17.66
C LYS A 24 -22.20 3.44 -18.19
N LYS A 25 -21.54 4.24 -17.33
CA LYS A 25 -21.07 5.58 -17.70
C LYS A 25 -19.61 5.64 -18.17
N TYR A 26 -18.72 4.76 -17.63
CA TYR A 26 -17.25 4.94 -17.77
C TYR A 26 -16.49 3.72 -18.33
N SER A 27 -17.17 2.68 -18.83
CA SER A 27 -16.55 1.44 -19.33
C SER A 27 -15.46 1.61 -20.40
N ASN A 28 -15.41 2.77 -21.07
CA ASN A 28 -14.47 3.02 -22.16
C ASN A 28 -13.22 3.85 -21.78
N THR A 29 -13.07 4.27 -20.51
CA THR A 29 -12.05 5.27 -20.10
C THR A 29 -10.93 4.69 -19.21
N ILE A 30 -10.56 3.42 -19.39
CA ILE A 30 -9.51 2.72 -18.59
C ILE A 30 -8.19 3.51 -18.57
N TRP A 31 -7.79 4.05 -19.73
CA TRP A 31 -6.55 4.80 -19.92
C TRP A 31 -6.41 6.05 -19.05
N VAL A 32 -7.54 6.64 -18.66
CA VAL A 32 -7.57 7.87 -17.87
C VAL A 32 -7.85 7.55 -16.40
N LEU A 33 -8.79 6.64 -16.15
CA LEU A 33 -9.27 6.37 -14.80
C LEU A 33 -8.21 5.68 -13.93
N ILE A 34 -7.49 4.68 -14.47
CA ILE A 34 -6.45 3.97 -13.70
C ILE A 34 -5.31 4.92 -13.31
N PRO A 35 -4.66 5.66 -14.25
CA PRO A 35 -3.60 6.59 -13.88
C PRO A 35 -4.07 7.71 -12.96
N LEU A 36 -5.29 8.23 -13.16
CA LEU A 36 -5.85 9.27 -12.30
C LEU A 36 -5.99 8.79 -10.85
N LEU A 37 -6.65 7.65 -10.64
CA LEU A 37 -6.84 7.10 -9.30
C LEU A 37 -5.51 6.71 -8.65
N THR A 38 -4.62 6.04 -9.39
CA THR A 38 -3.29 5.67 -8.89
C THR A 38 -2.49 6.92 -8.48
N SER A 39 -2.54 8.00 -9.30
CA SER A 39 -1.85 9.25 -8.98
C SER A 39 -2.44 9.95 -7.76
N ILE A 40 -3.75 9.90 -7.56
CA ILE A 40 -4.39 10.42 -6.34
C ILE A 40 -3.85 9.69 -5.10
N PHE A 41 -3.83 8.35 -5.12
CA PHE A 41 -3.25 7.58 -4.00
C PHE A 41 -1.75 7.84 -3.85
N THR A 42 -1.01 8.00 -4.95
CA THR A 42 0.41 8.38 -4.91
C THR A 42 0.61 9.69 -4.15
N LEU A 43 -0.14 10.74 -4.51
CA LEU A 43 -0.01 12.05 -3.86
C LEU A 43 -0.39 12.00 -2.38
N ILE A 44 -1.48 11.34 -2.01
CA ILE A 44 -1.88 11.25 -0.61
C ILE A 44 -0.87 10.42 0.20
N CYS A 45 -0.34 9.35 -0.38
CA CYS A 45 0.64 8.50 0.29
C CYS A 45 2.05 9.12 0.39
N THR A 46 2.31 10.28 -0.22
CA THR A 46 3.52 11.05 0.09
C THR A 46 3.53 11.55 1.53
N VAL A 47 2.36 11.71 2.15
CA VAL A 47 2.19 12.23 3.52
C VAL A 47 1.85 11.11 4.51
N LYS A 48 1.02 10.15 4.09
CA LYS A 48 0.47 9.09 4.96
C LYS A 48 0.74 7.70 4.41
N GLY A 49 0.84 6.74 5.33
CA GLY A 49 0.97 5.33 4.97
C GLY A 49 -0.29 4.77 4.30
N VAL A 50 -0.11 3.82 3.41
CA VAL A 50 -1.18 3.17 2.62
C VAL A 50 -2.19 2.39 3.47
N ASN A 51 -1.86 2.07 4.73
CA ASN A 51 -2.77 1.41 5.69
C ASN A 51 -4.12 2.14 5.83
N THR A 52 -4.12 3.47 5.73
CA THR A 52 -5.33 4.31 5.81
C THR A 52 -6.35 3.96 4.71
N PHE A 53 -5.87 3.39 3.61
CA PHE A 53 -6.69 3.11 2.43
C PHE A 53 -7.13 1.65 2.29
N ILE A 54 -6.84 0.78 3.27
CA ILE A 54 -7.35 -0.59 3.31
C ILE A 54 -8.86 -0.66 3.04
N PRO A 55 -9.70 0.23 3.60
CA PRO A 55 -11.15 0.24 3.37
C PRO A 55 -11.57 0.51 1.94
N PHE A 56 -10.73 1.13 1.13
CA PHE A 56 -11.06 1.45 -0.26
C PHE A 56 -10.87 0.25 -1.21
N ALA A 57 -10.16 -0.79 -0.77
CA ALA A 57 -9.85 -1.94 -1.61
C ALA A 57 -11.10 -2.61 -2.22
N PRO A 58 -12.17 -2.94 -1.46
CA PRO A 58 -13.37 -3.52 -2.04
C PRO A 58 -14.00 -2.64 -3.12
N ILE A 59 -14.01 -1.32 -2.89
CA ILE A 59 -14.60 -0.36 -3.81
C ILE A 59 -13.85 -0.39 -5.15
N LEU A 60 -12.52 -0.30 -5.10
CA LEU A 60 -11.72 -0.26 -6.32
C LEU A 60 -11.68 -1.61 -7.03
N VAL A 61 -11.72 -2.72 -6.29
CA VAL A 61 -11.85 -4.06 -6.89
C VAL A 61 -13.15 -4.15 -7.69
N VAL A 62 -14.24 -3.68 -7.13
CA VAL A 62 -15.52 -3.77 -7.83
C VAL A 62 -15.59 -2.78 -9.00
N ILE A 63 -15.00 -1.60 -8.90
CA ILE A 63 -14.84 -0.69 -10.05
C ILE A 63 -14.02 -1.37 -11.15
N ALA A 64 -12.92 -2.03 -10.82
CA ALA A 64 -12.10 -2.75 -11.79
C ALA A 64 -12.87 -3.90 -12.47
N GLN A 65 -13.55 -4.74 -11.68
CA GLN A 65 -14.36 -5.85 -12.20
C GLN A 65 -15.47 -5.35 -13.11
N ALA A 66 -16.10 -4.27 -12.75
CA ALA A 66 -17.13 -3.61 -13.53
C ALA A 66 -16.64 -3.07 -14.89
N MET A 67 -15.35 -2.77 -15.00
CA MET A 67 -14.69 -2.40 -16.26
C MET A 67 -14.22 -3.61 -17.07
N GLY A 68 -14.52 -4.83 -16.63
CA GLY A 68 -14.06 -6.08 -17.24
C GLY A 68 -12.59 -6.40 -16.91
N LEU A 69 -12.11 -5.91 -15.77
CA LEU A 69 -10.75 -6.16 -15.25
C LEU A 69 -10.81 -7.07 -14.03
N ASP A 70 -9.66 -7.57 -13.58
CA ASP A 70 -9.59 -8.42 -12.40
C ASP A 70 -9.42 -7.62 -11.08
N ALA A 71 -9.51 -8.34 -9.96
CA ALA A 71 -9.33 -7.76 -8.64
C ALA A 71 -7.91 -7.22 -8.41
N ILE A 72 -6.89 -7.76 -9.10
CA ILE A 72 -5.50 -7.29 -9.01
C ILE A 72 -5.40 -5.83 -9.46
N VAL A 73 -6.12 -5.42 -10.50
CA VAL A 73 -6.13 -4.01 -10.92
C VAL A 73 -6.73 -3.12 -9.83
N GLY A 74 -7.83 -3.55 -9.21
CA GLY A 74 -8.47 -2.79 -8.14
C GLY A 74 -7.56 -2.56 -6.93
N VAL A 75 -6.98 -3.63 -6.38
CA VAL A 75 -6.02 -3.50 -5.27
C VAL A 75 -4.73 -2.82 -5.72
N GLY A 76 -4.31 -3.03 -6.97
CA GLY A 76 -3.13 -2.45 -7.57
C GLY A 76 -3.17 -0.92 -7.61
N ILE A 77 -4.32 -0.31 -7.88
CA ILE A 77 -4.47 1.15 -7.84
C ILE A 77 -4.04 1.72 -6.48
N ILE A 78 -4.47 1.10 -5.38
CA ILE A 78 -4.10 1.56 -4.03
C ILE A 78 -2.66 1.19 -3.69
N LEU A 79 -2.32 -0.10 -3.86
CA LEU A 79 -1.02 -0.61 -3.44
C LEU A 79 0.11 0.05 -4.21
N LEU A 80 -0.01 0.16 -5.53
CA LEU A 80 1.06 0.70 -6.37
C LEU A 80 1.16 2.23 -6.23
N GLY A 81 0.00 2.92 -6.14
CA GLY A 81 -0.01 4.35 -5.81
C GLY A 81 0.62 4.60 -4.45
N GLY A 82 0.21 3.81 -3.44
CA GLY A 82 0.79 3.86 -2.10
C GLY A 82 2.28 3.58 -2.07
N ALA A 83 2.74 2.58 -2.83
CA ALA A 83 4.14 2.24 -2.95
C ALA A 83 4.99 3.42 -3.43
N VAL A 84 4.59 4.04 -4.52
CA VAL A 84 5.32 5.16 -5.12
C VAL A 84 5.36 6.36 -4.17
N GLY A 85 4.20 6.76 -3.62
CA GLY A 85 4.11 7.91 -2.72
C GLY A 85 4.92 7.73 -1.44
N PHE A 86 4.81 6.56 -0.80
CA PHE A 86 5.49 6.25 0.45
C PHE A 86 7.00 6.08 0.26
N SER A 87 7.44 5.34 -0.77
CA SER A 87 8.85 5.00 -0.98
C SER A 87 9.70 6.19 -1.42
N THR A 88 9.16 7.10 -2.23
CA THR A 88 9.86 8.33 -2.59
C THR A 88 9.80 9.37 -1.47
N GLY A 89 8.74 9.34 -0.68
CA GLY A 89 8.56 10.02 0.59
C GLY A 89 8.88 11.53 0.63
N PRO A 90 8.50 12.37 -0.38
CA PRO A 90 8.88 13.78 -0.37
C PRO A 90 8.36 14.54 0.86
N LEU A 91 7.22 14.13 1.41
CA LEU A 91 6.56 14.77 2.55
C LEU A 91 6.28 13.79 3.70
N ASN A 92 6.92 12.60 3.70
CA ASN A 92 6.60 11.56 4.67
C ASN A 92 7.21 11.86 6.06
N GLY A 93 6.33 12.24 6.99
CA GLY A 93 6.69 12.55 8.36
C GLY A 93 7.06 11.33 9.23
N SER A 94 6.73 10.10 8.80
CA SER A 94 6.96 8.90 9.61
C SER A 94 8.22 8.11 9.24
N THR A 95 8.77 8.35 8.05
CA THR A 95 9.98 7.65 7.58
C THR A 95 11.04 8.64 7.16
N THR A 96 10.76 9.51 6.19
CA THR A 96 11.75 10.43 5.62
C THR A 96 12.25 11.44 6.65
N THR A 97 11.35 12.10 7.39
CA THR A 97 11.76 13.09 8.41
C THR A 97 12.52 12.44 9.56
N VAL A 98 12.08 11.26 10.01
CA VAL A 98 12.79 10.49 11.05
C VAL A 98 14.19 10.11 10.56
N ALA A 99 14.31 9.62 9.34
CA ALA A 99 15.60 9.27 8.77
C ALA A 99 16.52 10.49 8.56
N GLN A 100 15.96 11.64 8.13
CA GLN A 100 16.71 12.90 8.00
C GLN A 100 17.18 13.42 9.36
N GLU A 101 16.33 13.40 10.37
CA GLU A 101 16.69 13.82 11.73
C GLU A 101 17.84 12.96 12.27
N LEU A 102 17.74 11.64 12.17
CA LEU A 102 18.78 10.70 12.61
C LEU A 102 20.08 10.83 11.81
N ALA A 103 19.99 11.24 10.53
CA ALA A 103 21.15 11.51 9.69
C ALA A 103 21.75 12.90 9.93
N GLY A 104 21.16 13.74 10.78
CA GLY A 104 21.59 15.13 10.99
C GLY A 104 21.32 16.06 9.81
N LEU A 105 20.30 15.76 9.00
CA LEU A 105 19.91 16.55 7.83
C LEU A 105 18.73 17.48 8.15
N PRO A 106 18.64 18.65 7.49
CA PRO A 106 17.44 19.47 7.60
C PRO A 106 16.19 18.72 7.14
N LEU A 107 15.10 18.85 7.89
CA LEU A 107 13.83 18.19 7.56
C LEU A 107 13.34 18.66 6.19
N TYR A 108 12.78 17.73 5.43
CA TYR A 108 12.31 17.92 4.05
C TYR A 108 13.37 18.40 3.05
N SER A 109 14.66 18.41 3.43
CA SER A 109 15.72 18.69 2.48
C SER A 109 15.75 17.66 1.34
N GLY A 110 16.18 18.07 0.16
CA GLY A 110 16.19 17.21 -1.02
C GLY A 110 14.81 16.92 -1.64
N ILE A 111 13.75 17.66 -1.27
CA ILE A 111 12.40 17.45 -1.79
C ILE A 111 12.32 17.53 -3.31
N GLY A 112 13.11 18.42 -3.96
CA GLY A 112 13.12 18.56 -5.42
C GLY A 112 13.47 17.27 -6.14
N TYR A 113 14.54 16.61 -5.75
CA TYR A 113 14.94 15.33 -6.34
C TYR A 113 13.99 14.20 -5.99
N ARG A 114 13.45 14.17 -4.78
CA ARG A 114 12.41 13.21 -4.37
C ARG A 114 11.13 13.35 -5.21
N MET A 115 10.76 14.57 -5.61
CA MET A 115 9.66 14.82 -6.54
C MET A 115 9.96 14.28 -7.95
N VAL A 116 11.21 14.40 -8.43
CA VAL A 116 11.63 13.76 -9.69
C VAL A 116 11.50 12.24 -9.57
N CYS A 117 11.99 11.64 -8.50
CA CYS A 117 11.83 10.20 -8.23
C CYS A 117 10.34 9.79 -8.20
N LEU A 118 9.49 10.56 -7.52
CA LEU A 118 8.04 10.32 -7.46
C LEU A 118 7.43 10.27 -8.88
N VAL A 119 7.73 11.25 -9.72
CA VAL A 119 7.18 11.33 -11.08
C VAL A 119 7.68 10.14 -11.92
N VAL A 120 8.98 9.84 -11.88
CA VAL A 120 9.55 8.70 -12.63
C VAL A 120 8.91 7.38 -12.22
N PHE A 121 8.84 7.10 -10.92
CA PHE A 121 8.21 5.88 -10.43
C PHE A 121 6.70 5.85 -10.72
N ALA A 122 5.99 6.98 -10.60
CA ALA A 122 4.57 7.07 -10.92
C ALA A 122 4.30 6.76 -12.39
N VAL A 123 5.09 7.32 -13.31
CA VAL A 123 4.96 7.05 -14.76
C VAL A 123 5.23 5.58 -15.07
N VAL A 124 6.33 5.01 -14.59
CA VAL A 124 6.68 3.61 -14.81
C VAL A 124 5.60 2.67 -14.28
N THR A 125 5.11 2.94 -13.07
CA THR A 125 4.08 2.15 -12.41
C THR A 125 2.74 2.23 -13.12
N ASN A 126 2.32 3.42 -13.53
CA ASN A 126 1.09 3.61 -14.29
C ASN A 126 1.14 2.92 -15.66
N ILE A 127 2.26 3.04 -16.38
CA ILE A 127 2.46 2.34 -17.65
C ILE A 127 2.33 0.82 -17.45
N TYR A 128 2.95 0.28 -16.41
CA TYR A 128 2.89 -1.15 -16.11
C TYR A 128 1.45 -1.60 -15.81
N LEU A 129 0.75 -0.90 -14.92
CA LEU A 129 -0.61 -1.24 -14.50
C LEU A 129 -1.61 -1.13 -15.66
N VAL A 130 -1.51 -0.06 -16.46
CA VAL A 130 -2.39 0.13 -17.63
C VAL A 130 -2.13 -0.93 -18.69
N ARG A 131 -0.86 -1.25 -18.99
CA ARG A 131 -0.53 -2.35 -19.92
C ARG A 131 -1.06 -3.70 -19.45
N TYR A 132 -0.95 -3.99 -18.16
CA TYR A 132 -1.53 -5.19 -17.57
C TYR A 132 -3.06 -5.19 -17.72
N ALA A 133 -3.74 -4.11 -17.33
CA ALA A 133 -5.18 -3.98 -17.43
C ALA A 133 -5.69 -4.20 -18.85
N MET A 134 -5.02 -3.64 -19.86
CA MET A 134 -5.39 -3.83 -21.25
C MET A 134 -5.14 -5.25 -21.77
N LYS A 135 -4.03 -5.86 -21.31
CA LYS A 135 -3.71 -7.24 -21.68
C LYS A 135 -4.79 -8.20 -21.21
N ILE A 136 -5.24 -8.08 -19.95
CA ILE A 136 -6.27 -8.95 -19.38
C ILE A 136 -7.67 -8.61 -19.93
N LYS A 137 -7.93 -7.36 -20.30
CA LYS A 137 -9.20 -6.99 -20.97
C LYS A 137 -9.34 -7.65 -22.33
N LYS A 138 -8.24 -7.80 -23.08
CA LYS A 138 -8.24 -8.50 -24.37
C LYS A 138 -8.33 -10.02 -24.20
N ASN A 139 -7.58 -10.57 -23.26
CA ASN A 139 -7.47 -11.99 -23.00
C ASN A 139 -7.57 -12.27 -21.49
N PRO A 140 -8.77 -12.46 -20.94
CA PRO A 140 -8.96 -12.69 -19.49
C PRO A 140 -8.19 -13.88 -18.92
N GLU A 141 -7.91 -14.90 -19.73
CA GLU A 141 -7.12 -16.08 -19.35
C GLU A 141 -5.68 -15.76 -18.92
N LEU A 142 -5.15 -14.61 -19.33
CA LEU A 142 -3.81 -14.18 -18.96
C LEU A 142 -3.75 -13.53 -17.56
N SER A 143 -4.89 -13.36 -16.91
CA SER A 143 -4.97 -12.89 -15.53
C SER A 143 -4.52 -13.99 -14.56
N PRO A 144 -3.65 -13.67 -13.58
CA PRO A 144 -3.40 -14.59 -12.47
C PRO A 144 -4.66 -14.99 -11.70
N MET A 145 -5.74 -14.19 -11.78
CA MET A 145 -7.03 -14.45 -11.13
C MET A 145 -7.94 -15.38 -11.95
N TYR A 146 -7.58 -15.71 -13.19
CA TYR A 146 -8.41 -16.58 -14.03
C TYR A 146 -8.64 -17.94 -13.38
N GLY A 147 -9.90 -18.40 -13.39
CA GLY A 147 -10.31 -19.65 -12.75
C GLY A 147 -10.27 -19.63 -11.21
N TYR A 148 -9.90 -18.53 -10.57
CA TYR A 148 -9.95 -18.39 -9.13
C TYR A 148 -11.33 -17.88 -8.72
N THR A 149 -12.17 -18.81 -8.29
CA THR A 149 -13.35 -18.51 -7.49
C THR A 149 -12.90 -18.45 -6.04
N ALA A 150 -12.66 -17.23 -5.52
CA ALA A 150 -12.53 -17.04 -4.07
C ALA A 150 -13.67 -17.79 -3.40
N GLY A 151 -13.45 -18.41 -2.23
CA GLY A 151 -14.48 -19.10 -1.43
C GLY A 151 -15.71 -18.25 -1.08
N THR A 152 -16.08 -17.37 -1.98
CA THR A 152 -17.41 -16.86 -2.15
C THR A 152 -18.29 -18.09 -2.37
N GLN A 153 -19.10 -18.42 -1.34
CA GLN A 153 -20.42 -18.97 -1.66
C GLN A 153 -20.71 -18.54 -3.11
N LYS A 154 -21.00 -19.51 -3.98
CA LYS A 154 -21.48 -19.26 -5.33
C LYS A 154 -22.35 -18.00 -5.30
N SER A 155 -21.74 -16.83 -5.45
CA SER A 155 -22.42 -15.71 -6.01
C SER A 155 -22.72 -16.24 -7.39
N GLU A 156 -23.91 -16.83 -7.57
CA GLU A 156 -24.53 -16.93 -8.86
C GLU A 156 -24.03 -15.72 -9.63
N GLU A 157 -23.63 -15.87 -10.86
CA GLU A 157 -23.31 -14.76 -11.76
C GLU A 157 -24.53 -13.83 -11.80
N LYS A 158 -24.75 -13.10 -10.70
CA LYS A 158 -25.79 -12.09 -10.62
C LYS A 158 -25.34 -11.03 -11.59
N SER A 159 -26.04 -10.98 -12.70
CA SER A 159 -25.96 -9.88 -13.64
C SER A 159 -25.92 -8.56 -12.87
N LEU A 160 -25.16 -7.58 -13.33
CA LEU A 160 -25.14 -6.24 -12.70
C LEU A 160 -26.55 -5.65 -12.57
N ASP A 161 -27.50 -6.13 -13.36
CA ASP A 161 -28.92 -5.75 -13.31
C ASP A 161 -29.69 -6.42 -12.15
N ASP A 162 -29.21 -7.52 -11.57
CA ASP A 162 -29.85 -8.23 -10.44
C ASP A 162 -29.74 -7.52 -9.10
N PHE A 163 -28.81 -6.55 -8.97
CA PHE A 163 -28.65 -5.77 -7.73
C PHE A 163 -29.68 -4.65 -7.57
N GLY A 164 -30.56 -4.48 -8.54
CA GLY A 164 -31.66 -3.51 -8.51
C GLY A 164 -31.21 -2.04 -8.48
N PRO A 165 -32.14 -1.11 -8.57
CA PRO A 165 -31.84 0.31 -8.62
C PRO A 165 -31.25 0.82 -7.29
N MET A 166 -30.56 1.96 -7.35
CA MET A 166 -30.05 2.67 -6.19
C MET A 166 -31.21 3.20 -5.35
N THR A 167 -31.47 2.60 -4.20
CA THR A 167 -32.48 3.07 -3.25
C THR A 167 -31.93 4.16 -2.32
N LYS A 168 -32.82 4.93 -1.67
CA LYS A 168 -32.41 5.94 -0.66
C LYS A 168 -31.56 5.33 0.45
N THR A 169 -31.92 4.14 0.94
CA THR A 169 -31.16 3.41 1.95
C THR A 169 -29.75 3.04 1.47
N LYS A 170 -29.62 2.52 0.25
CA LYS A 170 -28.32 2.21 -0.36
C LYS A 170 -27.44 3.46 -0.53
N SER A 171 -28.05 4.57 -0.97
CA SER A 171 -27.35 5.85 -1.08
C SER A 171 -26.87 6.35 0.28
N LEU A 172 -27.72 6.24 1.32
CA LEU A 172 -27.35 6.68 2.67
C LEU A 172 -26.19 5.85 3.23
N ILE A 173 -26.16 4.54 3.00
CA ILE A 173 -25.04 3.68 3.40
C ILE A 173 -23.73 4.12 2.74
N LEU A 174 -23.74 4.44 1.44
CA LEU A 174 -22.56 4.95 0.76
C LEU A 174 -22.13 6.33 1.27
N ILE A 175 -23.08 7.18 1.63
CA ILE A 175 -22.78 8.49 2.22
C ILE A 175 -22.15 8.31 3.61
N ILE A 176 -22.69 7.43 4.46
CA ILE A 176 -22.11 7.11 5.78
C ILE A 176 -20.69 6.58 5.60
N MET A 177 -20.50 5.63 4.68
CA MET A 177 -19.16 5.10 4.37
C MET A 177 -18.21 6.23 3.95
N ALA A 178 -18.58 7.04 2.96
CA ALA A 178 -17.77 8.13 2.48
C ALA A 178 -17.45 9.16 3.57
N ALA A 179 -18.43 9.53 4.38
CA ALA A 179 -18.26 10.46 5.50
C ALA A 179 -17.28 9.91 6.54
N CYS A 180 -17.45 8.65 6.97
CA CYS A 180 -16.52 8.01 7.91
C CYS A 180 -15.10 7.92 7.34
N LEU A 181 -14.94 7.58 6.05
CA LEU A 181 -13.63 7.55 5.40
C LEU A 181 -12.99 8.94 5.31
N LEU A 182 -13.77 9.97 4.99
CA LEU A 182 -13.27 11.36 4.98
C LEU A 182 -12.86 11.82 6.39
N VAL A 183 -13.63 11.46 7.42
CA VAL A 183 -13.28 11.75 8.82
C VAL A 183 -12.00 11.02 9.21
N MET A 184 -11.80 9.76 8.80
CA MET A 184 -10.56 9.02 9.05
C MET A 184 -9.34 9.68 8.38
N VAL A 185 -9.47 10.04 7.12
CA VAL A 185 -8.38 10.72 6.38
C VAL A 185 -8.11 12.09 6.98
N GLY A 186 -9.15 12.88 7.19
CA GLY A 186 -9.05 14.21 7.81
C GLY A 186 -8.44 14.15 9.21
N GLY A 187 -8.91 13.27 10.07
CA GLY A 187 -8.38 13.07 11.42
C GLY A 187 -6.94 12.61 11.42
N SER A 188 -6.56 11.73 10.50
CA SER A 188 -5.18 11.31 10.33
C SER A 188 -4.26 12.44 9.86
N LEU A 189 -4.74 13.34 8.98
CA LEU A 189 -3.96 14.47 8.47
C LEU A 189 -3.85 15.61 9.48
N THR A 190 -4.95 15.95 10.19
CA THR A 190 -5.01 17.14 11.06
C THR A 190 -4.65 16.83 12.51
N PHE A 191 -5.10 15.71 13.05
CA PHE A 191 -4.94 15.35 14.47
C PHE A 191 -3.92 14.22 14.69
N GLY A 192 -3.31 13.67 13.64
CA GLY A 192 -2.35 12.57 13.76
C GLY A 192 -2.96 11.25 14.23
N TRP A 193 -4.27 11.02 14.00
CA TRP A 193 -4.93 9.79 14.41
C TRP A 193 -4.20 8.53 13.95
N GLY A 194 -4.05 7.59 14.88
CA GLY A 194 -3.42 6.30 14.67
C GLY A 194 -4.42 5.17 14.39
N MET A 195 -3.92 3.94 14.46
CA MET A 195 -4.74 2.73 14.17
C MET A 195 -5.90 2.52 15.16
N MET A 196 -5.74 2.94 16.43
CA MET A 196 -6.79 2.80 17.44
C MET A 196 -7.96 3.74 17.16
N ASP A 197 -7.68 4.97 16.77
CA ASP A 197 -8.70 5.95 16.42
C ASP A 197 -9.47 5.51 15.15
N MET A 198 -8.75 4.97 14.17
CA MET A 198 -9.36 4.39 12.97
C MET A 198 -10.27 3.20 13.32
N ALA A 199 -9.84 2.35 14.26
CA ALA A 199 -10.67 1.23 14.72
C ALA A 199 -11.99 1.70 15.34
N ALA A 200 -11.95 2.79 16.14
CA ALA A 200 -13.16 3.38 16.72
C ALA A 200 -14.12 3.88 15.62
N ILE A 201 -13.61 4.53 14.58
CA ILE A 201 -14.45 5.00 13.47
C ILE A 201 -15.08 3.84 12.69
N TYR A 202 -14.36 2.71 12.51
CA TYR A 202 -14.97 1.52 11.91
C TYR A 202 -16.14 0.97 12.71
N ILE A 203 -16.06 1.00 14.06
CA ILE A 203 -17.15 0.58 14.93
C ILE A 203 -18.34 1.54 14.75
N TRP A 204 -18.11 2.86 14.78
CA TRP A 204 -19.17 3.84 14.54
C TRP A 204 -19.79 3.69 13.16
N MET A 205 -18.98 3.46 12.13
CA MET A 205 -19.46 3.18 10.77
C MET A 205 -20.41 1.97 10.74
N ALA A 206 -20.01 0.87 11.41
CA ALA A 206 -20.84 -0.34 11.51
C ALA A 206 -22.16 -0.08 12.23
N VAL A 207 -22.13 0.65 13.35
CA VAL A 207 -23.34 1.00 14.14
C VAL A 207 -24.30 1.85 13.30
N LEU A 208 -23.82 2.91 12.66
CA LEU A 208 -24.63 3.79 11.83
C LEU A 208 -25.27 3.04 10.65
N MET A 209 -24.52 2.12 10.03
CA MET A 209 -25.03 1.29 8.93
C MET A 209 -26.05 0.27 9.42
N ALA A 210 -25.84 -0.37 10.57
CA ALA A 210 -26.78 -1.32 11.16
C ALA A 210 -28.12 -0.65 11.47
N ILE A 211 -28.09 0.56 12.05
CA ILE A 211 -29.30 1.37 12.30
C ILE A 211 -30.00 1.72 10.98
N THR A 212 -29.26 2.15 9.96
CA THR A 212 -29.79 2.48 8.63
C THR A 212 -30.46 1.28 7.95
N LEU A 213 -29.90 0.09 8.14
CA LEU A 213 -30.45 -1.18 7.64
C LEU A 213 -31.58 -1.74 8.52
N ARG A 214 -31.90 -1.10 9.65
CA ARG A 214 -32.89 -1.55 10.64
C ARG A 214 -32.61 -2.98 11.12
N MET A 215 -31.35 -3.34 11.29
CA MET A 215 -30.95 -4.65 11.80
C MET A 215 -31.21 -4.75 13.31
N SER A 216 -31.60 -5.94 13.78
CA SER A 216 -31.60 -6.21 15.21
C SER A 216 -30.17 -6.23 15.77
N PRO A 217 -29.96 -5.93 17.06
CA PRO A 217 -28.58 -5.96 17.65
C PRO A 217 -27.87 -7.30 17.42
N ASN A 218 -28.55 -8.42 17.54
CA ASN A 218 -27.97 -9.73 17.31
C ASN A 218 -27.56 -9.94 15.85
N GLN A 219 -28.36 -9.49 14.89
CA GLN A 219 -28.01 -9.55 13.48
C GLN A 219 -26.78 -8.67 13.19
N ALA A 220 -26.75 -7.45 13.72
CA ALA A 220 -25.64 -6.52 13.53
C ALA A 220 -24.32 -7.12 14.06
N VAL A 221 -24.32 -7.69 15.26
CA VAL A 221 -23.14 -8.34 15.84
C VAL A 221 -22.70 -9.54 15.01
N ASN A 222 -23.62 -10.40 14.59
CA ASN A 222 -23.29 -11.58 13.78
C ASN A 222 -22.68 -11.20 12.43
N GLU A 223 -23.22 -10.20 11.72
CA GLU A 223 -22.68 -9.69 10.46
C GLU A 223 -21.32 -9.03 10.68
N PHE A 224 -21.13 -8.29 11.76
CA PHE A 224 -19.84 -7.68 12.10
C PHE A 224 -18.78 -8.75 12.33
N ILE A 225 -19.08 -9.79 13.12
CA ILE A 225 -18.18 -10.93 13.36
C ILE A 225 -17.88 -11.68 12.07
N ALA A 226 -18.89 -11.92 11.22
CA ALA A 226 -18.70 -12.56 9.93
C ALA A 226 -17.72 -11.77 9.04
N GLY A 227 -17.82 -10.44 9.04
CA GLY A 227 -16.88 -9.57 8.36
C GLY A 227 -15.46 -9.60 8.96
N MET A 228 -15.34 -9.63 10.29
CA MET A 228 -14.04 -9.75 10.96
C MET A 228 -13.30 -11.06 10.61
N LYS A 229 -14.04 -12.17 10.50
CA LYS A 229 -13.47 -13.48 10.13
C LYS A 229 -12.74 -13.45 8.78
N THR A 230 -13.16 -12.60 7.85
CA THR A 230 -12.49 -12.49 6.53
C THR A 230 -11.06 -11.93 6.64
N MET A 231 -10.76 -11.20 7.73
CA MET A 231 -9.45 -10.60 7.98
C MET A 231 -8.53 -11.47 8.86
N LEU A 232 -9.03 -12.58 9.40
CA LEU A 232 -8.32 -13.36 10.41
C LEU A 232 -7.00 -13.93 9.89
N MET A 233 -7.00 -14.45 8.65
CA MET A 233 -5.81 -15.01 8.03
C MET A 233 -4.70 -13.97 7.88
N ALA A 234 -5.04 -12.79 7.34
CA ALA A 234 -4.09 -11.69 7.20
C ALA A 234 -3.54 -11.21 8.54
N ALA A 235 -4.41 -11.06 9.55
CA ALA A 235 -4.02 -10.67 10.90
C ALA A 235 -3.07 -11.69 11.55
N SER A 236 -3.34 -12.98 11.38
CA SER A 236 -2.51 -14.06 11.92
C SER A 236 -1.10 -14.07 11.29
N ILE A 237 -1.00 -13.92 9.97
CA ILE A 237 0.29 -13.85 9.27
C ILE A 237 1.12 -12.66 9.78
N VAL A 238 0.51 -11.48 9.89
CA VAL A 238 1.19 -10.28 10.39
C VAL A 238 1.62 -10.46 11.86
N CYS A 239 0.79 -11.09 12.69
CA CYS A 239 1.11 -11.35 14.11
C CYS A 239 2.36 -12.24 14.23
N VAL A 240 2.41 -13.38 13.53
CA VAL A 240 3.57 -14.29 13.52
C VAL A 240 4.83 -13.59 13.02
N ALA A 241 4.71 -12.82 11.94
CA ALA A 241 5.83 -12.08 11.37
C ALA A 241 6.40 -11.03 12.35
N LYS A 242 5.52 -10.32 13.08
CA LYS A 242 5.94 -9.37 14.14
C LYS A 242 6.64 -10.07 15.30
N ALA A 243 6.17 -11.27 15.70
CA ALA A 243 6.82 -12.06 16.72
C ALA A 243 8.26 -12.44 16.32
N VAL A 244 8.48 -12.89 15.07
CA VAL A 244 9.82 -13.18 14.53
C VAL A 244 10.72 -11.94 14.61
N SER A 245 10.24 -10.79 14.12
CA SER A 245 10.99 -9.53 14.19
C SER A 245 11.36 -9.15 15.63
N SER A 246 10.43 -9.31 16.58
CA SER A 246 10.67 -9.01 18.01
C SER A 246 11.75 -9.92 18.61
N ILE A 247 11.75 -11.22 18.27
CA ILE A 247 12.77 -12.18 18.74
C ILE A 247 14.16 -11.82 18.19
N LEU A 248 14.25 -11.48 16.90
CA LEU A 248 15.51 -11.07 16.27
C LEU A 248 16.07 -9.78 16.89
N THR A 249 15.19 -8.83 17.23
CA THR A 249 15.56 -7.59 17.90
C THR A 249 16.04 -7.85 19.32
N ALA A 250 15.29 -8.64 20.11
CA ALA A 250 15.65 -8.99 21.48
C ALA A 250 16.96 -9.80 21.57
N GLY A 251 17.24 -10.62 20.54
CA GLY A 251 18.48 -11.37 20.42
C GLY A 251 19.68 -10.57 19.89
N THR A 252 19.54 -9.27 19.60
CA THR A 252 20.57 -8.41 18.99
C THR A 252 21.13 -8.94 17.65
N ILE A 253 20.41 -9.87 17.01
CA ILE A 253 20.81 -10.50 15.75
C ILE A 253 20.73 -9.49 14.61
N ILE A 254 19.76 -8.55 14.67
CA ILE A 254 19.56 -7.51 13.63
C ILE A 254 20.81 -6.64 13.50
N ASP A 255 21.42 -6.21 14.59
CA ASP A 255 22.62 -5.37 14.57
C ASP A 255 23.79 -6.09 13.88
N THR A 256 23.93 -7.39 14.12
CA THR A 256 24.94 -8.24 13.46
C THR A 256 24.68 -8.34 11.96
N ILE A 257 23.42 -8.49 11.53
CA ILE A 257 23.05 -8.52 10.12
C ILE A 257 23.40 -7.19 9.45
N ILE A 258 23.03 -6.07 10.06
CA ILE A 258 23.29 -4.72 9.49
C ILE A 258 24.80 -4.46 9.40
N TYR A 259 25.55 -4.83 10.44
CA TYR A 259 27.02 -4.71 10.44
C TYR A 259 27.65 -5.53 9.32
N GLY A 260 27.24 -6.79 9.14
CA GLY A 260 27.71 -7.64 8.04
C GLY A 260 27.41 -7.06 6.66
N LEU A 261 26.19 -6.53 6.47
CA LEU A 261 25.79 -5.89 5.22
C LEU A 261 26.55 -4.58 4.95
N SER A 262 26.86 -3.81 5.98
CA SER A 262 27.66 -2.59 5.86
C SER A 262 29.10 -2.86 5.39
N PHE A 263 29.65 -4.02 5.74
CA PHE A 263 30.98 -4.45 5.29
C PHE A 263 31.01 -4.69 3.78
N ILE A 264 29.92 -5.19 3.21
CA ILE A 264 29.78 -5.41 1.76
C ILE A 264 29.85 -4.07 1.00
N LEU A 265 29.26 -3.00 1.53
CA LEU A 265 29.26 -1.67 0.90
C LEU A 265 30.67 -1.12 0.66
N LYS A 266 31.64 -1.39 1.55
CA LYS A 266 33.03 -0.94 1.41
C LYS A 266 33.77 -1.60 0.23
N ALA A 267 33.31 -2.79 -0.16
CA ALA A 267 33.91 -3.54 -1.27
C ALA A 267 33.33 -3.17 -2.65
N VAL A 268 32.19 -2.41 -2.68
CA VAL A 268 31.49 -2.05 -3.90
C VAL A 268 32.14 -0.79 -4.55
N PRO A 269 32.30 -0.76 -5.88
CA PRO A 269 32.78 0.44 -6.59
C PRO A 269 31.87 1.65 -6.28
N THR A 270 32.47 2.84 -6.14
CA THR A 270 31.81 4.06 -5.69
C THR A 270 30.50 4.34 -6.42
N ILE A 271 30.45 4.21 -7.73
CA ILE A 271 29.24 4.47 -8.54
C ILE A 271 28.08 3.53 -8.23
N LEU A 272 28.36 2.33 -7.71
CA LEU A 272 27.35 1.33 -7.36
C LEU A 272 26.99 1.30 -5.88
N GLN A 273 27.63 2.13 -5.05
CA GLN A 273 27.39 2.14 -3.61
C GLN A 273 25.96 2.60 -3.25
N GLY A 274 25.43 3.61 -3.96
CA GLY A 274 24.03 4.04 -3.80
C GLY A 274 23.02 2.91 -4.11
N PRO A 275 23.10 2.28 -5.29
CA PRO A 275 22.34 1.06 -5.60
C PRO A 275 22.51 -0.07 -4.58
N ALA A 276 23.76 -0.35 -4.15
CA ALA A 276 24.02 -1.39 -3.15
C ALA A 276 23.36 -1.07 -1.81
N MET A 277 23.40 0.19 -1.38
CA MET A 277 22.71 0.65 -0.17
C MET A 277 21.19 0.49 -0.29
N TYR A 278 20.62 0.76 -1.45
CA TYR A 278 19.20 0.49 -1.74
C TYR A 278 18.87 -1.01 -1.60
N MET A 279 19.68 -1.89 -2.19
CA MET A 279 19.48 -3.35 -2.08
C MET A 279 19.64 -3.85 -0.64
N ILE A 280 20.62 -3.33 0.10
CA ILE A 280 20.81 -3.67 1.52
C ILE A 280 19.57 -3.30 2.34
N ASN A 281 18.98 -2.13 2.11
CA ASN A 281 17.76 -1.73 2.81
C ASN A 281 16.56 -2.61 2.48
N ILE A 282 16.46 -3.15 1.25
CA ILE A 282 15.45 -4.16 0.89
C ILE A 282 15.65 -5.43 1.74
N VAL A 283 16.90 -5.90 1.87
CA VAL A 283 17.20 -7.09 2.67
C VAL A 283 16.89 -6.85 4.15
N ILE A 284 17.26 -5.70 4.70
CA ILE A 284 16.98 -5.35 6.10
C ILE A 284 15.47 -5.28 6.36
N ASN A 285 14.68 -4.77 5.41
CA ASN A 285 13.23 -4.67 5.55
C ASN A 285 12.55 -6.04 5.67
N ILE A 286 13.14 -7.12 5.19
CA ILE A 286 12.63 -8.48 5.43
C ILE A 286 12.51 -8.76 6.94
N PHE A 287 13.44 -8.23 7.72
CA PHE A 287 13.51 -8.44 9.18
C PHE A 287 12.80 -7.33 9.96
N ILE A 288 12.86 -6.08 9.48
CA ILE A 288 12.28 -4.90 10.15
C ILE A 288 11.30 -4.20 9.22
N THR A 289 10.04 -4.62 9.21
CA THR A 289 8.99 -4.08 8.32
C THR A 289 8.38 -2.75 8.79
N SER A 290 8.94 -2.11 9.81
CA SER A 290 8.48 -0.81 10.32
C SER A 290 9.40 0.29 9.82
N GLY A 291 8.92 1.20 8.97
CA GLY A 291 9.75 2.25 8.38
C GLY A 291 10.48 3.12 9.41
N SER A 292 9.78 3.62 10.44
CA SER A 292 10.43 4.37 11.53
C SER A 292 11.35 3.47 12.39
N GLY A 293 10.96 2.21 12.61
CA GLY A 293 11.78 1.24 13.34
C GLY A 293 13.05 0.90 12.58
N GLN A 294 12.96 0.66 11.28
CA GLN A 294 14.13 0.44 10.43
C GLN A 294 15.02 1.68 10.38
N ALA A 295 14.45 2.90 10.25
CA ALA A 295 15.21 4.14 10.29
C ALA A 295 16.03 4.27 11.58
N ALA A 296 15.42 4.00 12.75
CA ALA A 296 16.06 4.12 14.06
C ALA A 296 17.29 3.21 14.22
N VAL A 297 17.28 2.03 13.60
CA VAL A 297 18.39 1.06 13.68
C VAL A 297 19.41 1.26 12.56
N VAL A 298 18.95 1.54 11.35
CA VAL A 298 19.80 1.57 10.14
C VAL A 298 20.52 2.90 9.96
N ILE A 299 19.82 4.02 10.10
CA ILE A 299 20.37 5.34 9.78
C ILE A 299 21.59 5.73 10.62
N PRO A 300 21.62 5.47 11.96
CA PRO A 300 22.83 5.73 12.76
C PRO A 300 24.08 5.01 12.30
N ILE A 301 23.93 3.90 11.58
CA ILE A 301 25.04 3.13 11.00
C ILE A 301 25.35 3.58 9.59
N VAL A 302 24.31 3.74 8.78
CA VAL A 302 24.45 3.98 7.32
C VAL A 302 24.82 5.43 7.03
N ALA A 303 24.42 6.41 7.84
CA ALA A 303 24.78 7.81 7.63
C ALA A 303 26.29 8.07 7.83
N PRO A 304 26.93 7.65 8.93
CA PRO A 304 28.38 7.74 9.06
C PRO A 304 29.13 6.92 8.00
N LEU A 305 28.58 5.75 7.63
CA LEU A 305 29.17 4.92 6.57
C LEU A 305 29.14 5.64 5.22
N ALA A 306 28.05 6.34 4.89
CA ALA A 306 27.92 7.14 3.68
C ALA A 306 29.01 8.21 3.60
N ASP A 307 29.26 8.93 4.71
CA ASP A 307 30.35 9.92 4.79
C ASP A 307 31.73 9.27 4.52
N MET A 308 31.97 8.08 5.08
CA MET A 308 33.26 7.37 4.91
C MET A 308 33.51 6.89 3.47
N ILE A 309 32.45 6.57 2.72
CA ILE A 309 32.54 6.07 1.35
C ILE A 309 32.28 7.15 0.30
N GLY A 310 32.06 8.40 0.70
CA GLY A 310 31.88 9.54 -0.20
C GLY A 310 30.49 9.68 -0.82
N ILE A 311 29.47 9.10 -0.21
CA ILE A 311 28.06 9.28 -0.59
C ILE A 311 27.45 10.33 0.31
N THR A 312 26.57 11.20 -0.22
CA THR A 312 25.85 12.14 0.61
C THR A 312 24.85 11.40 1.52
N ARG A 313 24.67 11.88 2.75
CA ARG A 313 23.68 11.34 3.68
C ARG A 313 22.25 11.39 3.10
N GLN A 314 21.97 12.38 2.24
CA GLN A 314 20.67 12.49 1.56
C GLN A 314 20.41 11.34 0.57
N THR A 315 21.47 10.90 -0.16
CA THR A 315 21.41 9.71 -1.02
C THR A 315 21.20 8.45 -0.18
N ALA A 316 21.84 8.35 0.99
CA ALA A 316 21.65 7.24 1.91
C ALA A 316 20.21 7.17 2.45
N VAL A 317 19.64 8.32 2.86
CA VAL A 317 18.24 8.42 3.29
C VAL A 317 17.27 8.08 2.15
N LEU A 318 17.56 8.49 0.91
CA LEU A 318 16.73 8.12 -0.24
C LEU A 318 16.79 6.60 -0.52
N ALA A 319 17.98 6.01 -0.46
CA ALA A 319 18.17 4.57 -0.62
C ALA A 319 17.45 3.78 0.47
N PHE A 320 17.47 4.24 1.71
CA PHE A 320 16.68 3.70 2.81
C PHE A 320 15.18 3.77 2.50
N ASN A 321 14.64 4.95 2.16
CA ASN A 321 13.22 5.12 1.92
C ASN A 321 12.71 4.23 0.76
N CYS A 322 13.46 4.15 -0.33
CA CYS A 322 13.09 3.29 -1.46
C CYS A 322 13.18 1.81 -1.08
N GLY A 323 14.21 1.40 -0.33
CA GLY A 323 14.40 0.02 0.10
C GLY A 323 13.30 -0.45 1.05
N ASP A 324 13.05 0.30 2.10
CA ASP A 324 11.94 0.06 3.03
C ASP A 324 10.60 0.10 2.30
N GLY A 325 10.34 1.16 1.55
CA GLY A 325 9.04 1.42 1.00
C GLY A 325 8.60 0.38 -0.03
N PHE A 326 9.36 0.17 -1.08
CA PHE A 326 8.97 -0.75 -2.16
C PHE A 326 8.90 -2.21 -1.72
N CYS A 327 9.74 -2.63 -0.80
CA CYS A 327 9.77 -3.99 -0.29
C CYS A 327 8.47 -4.36 0.45
N ASN A 328 7.81 -3.41 1.10
CA ASN A 328 6.55 -3.63 1.81
C ASN A 328 5.40 -4.11 0.91
N TYR A 329 5.52 -4.01 -0.41
CA TYR A 329 4.50 -4.44 -1.37
C TYR A 329 4.71 -5.85 -1.93
N ILE A 330 5.78 -6.51 -1.49
CA ILE A 330 6.05 -7.92 -1.77
C ILE A 330 6.15 -8.76 -0.50
N LEU A 331 6.35 -8.16 0.68
CA LEU A 331 6.52 -8.90 1.92
C LEU A 331 5.18 -9.26 2.56
N PRO A 332 4.93 -10.54 2.90
CA PRO A 332 3.70 -10.95 3.58
C PRO A 332 3.63 -10.44 5.02
N THR A 333 4.74 -9.94 5.55
CA THR A 333 4.84 -9.29 6.86
C THR A 333 4.24 -7.88 6.88
N SER A 334 3.99 -7.29 5.71
CA SER A 334 3.37 -5.97 5.58
C SER A 334 1.88 -6.02 5.86
N SER A 335 1.45 -5.38 6.94
CA SER A 335 0.03 -5.28 7.31
C SER A 335 -0.81 -4.54 6.27
N ALA A 336 -0.24 -3.55 5.61
CA ALA A 336 -0.89 -2.82 4.53
C ALA A 336 -1.18 -3.72 3.32
N LEU A 337 -0.17 -4.45 2.86
CA LEU A 337 -0.30 -5.38 1.74
C LEU A 337 -1.36 -6.43 2.05
N MET A 338 -1.19 -7.16 3.15
CA MET A 338 -2.09 -8.25 3.50
C MET A 338 -3.51 -7.77 3.79
N GLY A 339 -3.67 -6.59 4.41
CA GLY A 339 -4.96 -5.97 4.64
C GLY A 339 -5.70 -5.63 3.35
N ILE A 340 -5.03 -4.98 2.39
CA ILE A 340 -5.62 -4.60 1.10
C ILE A 340 -5.93 -5.84 0.25
N LEU A 341 -5.01 -6.81 0.18
CA LEU A 341 -5.23 -8.06 -0.55
C LEU A 341 -6.42 -8.85 0.01
N SER A 342 -6.50 -8.96 1.35
CA SER A 342 -7.61 -9.66 2.02
C SER A 342 -8.95 -8.98 1.77
N MET A 343 -9.02 -7.64 1.88
CA MET A 343 -10.22 -6.88 1.57
C MET A 343 -10.64 -6.95 0.10
N GLY A 344 -9.65 -7.08 -0.79
CA GLY A 344 -9.88 -7.25 -2.23
C GLY A 344 -10.12 -8.69 -2.66
N ASN A 345 -10.10 -9.67 -1.74
CA ASN A 345 -10.15 -11.12 -2.03
C ASN A 345 -9.10 -11.56 -3.06
N VAL A 346 -7.90 -11.01 -2.99
CA VAL A 346 -6.76 -11.37 -3.84
C VAL A 346 -5.78 -12.23 -3.05
N PRO A 347 -5.56 -13.52 -3.41
CA PRO A 347 -4.55 -14.35 -2.78
C PRO A 347 -3.15 -13.79 -2.99
N TYR A 348 -2.31 -13.92 -1.96
CA TYR A 348 -0.94 -13.41 -1.99
C TYR A 348 -0.10 -14.01 -3.15
N ASP A 349 -0.24 -15.31 -3.42
CA ASP A 349 0.46 -15.97 -4.54
C ASP A 349 0.08 -15.39 -5.90
N ARG A 350 -1.20 -15.01 -6.08
CA ARG A 350 -1.70 -14.38 -7.30
C ARG A 350 -1.18 -12.95 -7.45
N TRP A 351 -1.14 -12.21 -6.34
CA TRP A 351 -0.51 -10.89 -6.29
C TRP A 351 0.97 -10.97 -6.66
N MET A 352 1.71 -11.92 -6.11
CA MET A 352 3.15 -12.08 -6.40
C MET A 352 3.43 -12.40 -7.87
N LYS A 353 2.59 -13.19 -8.55
CA LYS A 353 2.73 -13.44 -9.99
C LYS A 353 2.66 -12.17 -10.83
N PHE A 354 1.83 -11.20 -10.40
CA PHE A 354 1.73 -9.90 -11.03
C PHE A 354 2.86 -8.97 -10.59
N MET A 355 3.14 -8.89 -9.29
CA MET A 355 3.98 -7.86 -8.69
C MET A 355 5.47 -8.07 -8.94
N TRP A 356 5.94 -9.33 -9.05
CA TRP A 356 7.36 -9.66 -9.15
C TRP A 356 8.08 -8.91 -10.27
N LYS A 357 7.47 -8.83 -11.45
CA LYS A 357 8.07 -8.12 -12.60
C LYS A 357 8.18 -6.62 -12.35
N LEU A 358 7.16 -6.02 -11.76
CA LEU A 358 7.17 -4.60 -11.45
C LEU A 358 8.20 -4.28 -10.35
N PHE A 359 8.32 -5.15 -9.35
CA PHE A 359 9.32 -5.01 -8.32
C PHE A 359 10.75 -4.99 -8.90
N LEU A 360 11.07 -5.90 -9.82
CA LEU A 360 12.36 -5.88 -10.52
C LEU A 360 12.56 -4.58 -11.32
N ILE A 361 11.52 -4.08 -11.98
CA ILE A 361 11.58 -2.80 -12.68
C ILE A 361 11.87 -1.67 -11.69
N TRP A 362 11.21 -1.65 -10.53
CA TRP A 362 11.48 -0.65 -9.48
C TRP A 362 12.91 -0.74 -8.94
N MET A 363 13.46 -1.96 -8.81
CA MET A 363 14.87 -2.13 -8.41
C MET A 363 15.82 -1.51 -9.42
N VAL A 364 15.58 -1.74 -10.71
CA VAL A 364 16.44 -1.17 -11.78
C VAL A 364 16.27 0.35 -11.83
N VAL A 365 15.04 0.85 -11.87
CA VAL A 365 14.78 2.31 -11.92
C VAL A 365 15.34 3.00 -10.67
N GLY A 366 15.13 2.41 -9.49
CA GLY A 366 15.68 2.93 -8.24
C GLY A 366 17.22 2.96 -8.25
N SER A 367 17.86 1.91 -8.75
CA SER A 367 19.30 1.87 -8.88
C SER A 367 19.85 2.98 -9.80
N VAL A 368 19.19 3.21 -10.94
CA VAL A 368 19.54 4.31 -11.84
C VAL A 368 19.38 5.67 -11.15
N LEU A 369 18.27 5.87 -10.44
CA LEU A 369 18.04 7.11 -9.70
C LEU A 369 19.06 7.31 -8.57
N MET A 370 19.49 6.23 -7.89
CA MET A 370 20.57 6.33 -6.87
C MET A 370 21.91 6.69 -7.50
N ILE A 371 22.24 6.16 -8.68
CA ILE A 371 23.47 6.55 -9.43
C ILE A 371 23.40 8.04 -9.78
N ILE A 372 22.27 8.52 -10.31
CA ILE A 372 22.10 9.94 -10.64
C ILE A 372 22.20 10.80 -9.38
N ALA A 373 21.56 10.41 -8.26
CA ALA A 373 21.65 11.10 -6.99
C ALA A 373 23.11 11.25 -6.52
N GLN A 374 23.89 10.21 -6.68
CA GLN A 374 25.31 10.19 -6.33
C GLN A 374 26.14 11.09 -7.25
N MET A 375 25.89 11.05 -8.56
CA MET A 375 26.59 11.89 -9.56
C MET A 375 26.35 13.39 -9.37
N ILE A 376 25.14 13.78 -8.96
CA ILE A 376 24.78 15.18 -8.73
C ILE A 376 25.10 15.64 -7.29
N HIS A 377 25.73 14.79 -6.46
CA HIS A 377 25.96 15.06 -5.03
C HIS A 377 24.67 15.51 -4.32
N PHE A 378 23.61 14.69 -4.45
CA PHE A 378 22.25 15.02 -4.02
C PHE A 378 22.17 15.45 -2.57
N GLY A 379 21.86 16.74 -2.35
CA GLY A 379 21.59 17.34 -1.07
C GLY A 379 22.82 17.84 -0.29
N PRO A 380 22.60 18.44 0.89
CA PRO A 380 23.69 18.79 1.77
C PRO A 380 24.44 17.55 2.23
N MET A 381 25.75 17.66 2.30
CA MET A 381 26.61 16.61 2.86
C MET A 381 26.36 16.42 4.34
#